data_f7ebca7f3e065cf8a2f3839afad41731
#
_entry.id   f7ebca7f3e065cf8a2f3839afad41731
#
_cell.length_a   1.000
_cell.length_b   1.000
_cell.length_c   1.000
_cell.angle_alpha   90.00
_cell.angle_beta   90.00
_cell.angle_gamma   90.00
#
_symmetry.space_group_name_H-M   'P 1'
#
loop_
_entity.id
_entity.type
_entity.pdbx_description
1 polymer ?
#
loop_
_entity_poly.entity_id
_entity_poly.type
_entity_poly.pdbx_seq_one_letter_code
_entity_poly.pdbx_strand_id
1 'polypeptide(L)'
;MLFDTHAHMDDEAFNTDREALLASLPAQGLTLVMNPGCSLASSRNASLLAEKYDYIYAAAGSHPDVADEVNEDVLTEYRRLVTANPKIRAIGEIGLDYHYEDIPREIQLRAFRAQMALAKELNLPVIVHERDAHEDGMKVVDEFPEVTGVFHCYSGSAEMAKELVKRGWYIGFTGVLTFKNARKAVEVAKAIPLDRIVLETDCPYMSPEPFRGKRNDPGKLYRMAEKLAEIRGLTVEEIHAITVENGKRLYRID
;
A
#
# COMPACT_ATOMS: atom_id res chain seq x y z
N MET A 1 -9.21 10.85 13.37
CA MET A 1 -7.86 10.70 12.74
C MET A 1 -7.96 9.69 11.61
N LEU A 2 -7.22 9.88 10.53
CA LEU A 2 -7.16 8.99 9.36
C LEU A 2 -5.71 8.65 9.06
N PHE A 3 -5.47 7.43 8.62
CA PHE A 3 -4.19 6.97 8.09
C PHE A 3 -4.40 6.45 6.67
N ASP A 4 -3.84 7.13 5.68
CA ASP A 4 -3.74 6.64 4.31
C ASP A 4 -2.53 5.71 4.19
N THR A 5 -2.77 4.41 4.15
CA THR A 5 -1.70 3.41 4.19
C THR A 5 -1.01 3.19 2.85
N HIS A 6 -1.44 3.89 1.77
CA HIS A 6 -0.81 3.82 0.46
C HIS A 6 -1.24 5.01 -0.42
N ALA A 7 -0.33 5.96 -0.64
CA ALA A 7 -0.57 7.16 -1.42
C ALA A 7 0.71 7.63 -2.12
N HIS A 8 0.72 7.73 -3.45
CA HIS A 8 1.87 8.16 -4.25
C HIS A 8 1.97 9.68 -4.33
N MET A 9 2.30 10.31 -3.21
CA MET A 9 2.41 11.77 -3.15
C MET A 9 3.61 12.34 -3.93
N ASP A 10 4.55 11.50 -4.34
CA ASP A 10 5.67 11.85 -5.23
C ASP A 10 5.31 11.82 -6.72
N ASP A 11 4.13 11.28 -7.09
CA ASP A 11 3.65 11.20 -8.48
C ASP A 11 3.56 12.58 -9.15
N GLU A 12 3.88 12.62 -10.46
CA GLU A 12 3.89 13.85 -11.26
C GLU A 12 2.52 14.56 -11.35
N ALA A 13 1.43 13.81 -11.20
CA ALA A 13 0.07 14.36 -11.17
C ALA A 13 -0.12 15.41 -10.05
N PHE A 14 0.75 15.41 -9.03
CA PHE A 14 0.73 16.36 -7.93
C PHE A 14 1.73 17.51 -8.09
N ASN A 15 2.57 17.56 -9.13
CA ASN A 15 3.65 18.54 -9.26
C ASN A 15 3.18 19.99 -9.13
N THR A 16 1.96 20.31 -9.56
CA THR A 16 1.44 21.69 -9.55
C THR A 16 0.90 22.14 -8.20
N ASP A 17 0.49 21.22 -7.31
CA ASP A 17 -0.21 21.56 -6.06
C ASP A 17 0.18 20.70 -4.85
N ARG A 18 1.19 19.83 -4.98
CA ARG A 18 1.65 18.92 -3.92
C ARG A 18 1.84 19.59 -2.58
N GLU A 19 2.57 20.71 -2.55
CA GLU A 19 2.87 21.44 -1.32
C GLU A 19 1.59 21.94 -0.62
N ALA A 20 0.70 22.55 -1.40
CA ALA A 20 -0.56 23.08 -0.88
C ALA A 20 -1.50 21.97 -0.41
N LEU A 21 -1.56 20.85 -1.17
CA LEU A 21 -2.33 19.69 -0.81
C LEU A 21 -1.82 19.09 0.50
N LEU A 22 -0.52 18.76 0.59
CA LEU A 22 0.07 18.19 1.79
C LEU A 22 -0.11 19.10 3.03
N ALA A 23 0.05 20.43 2.86
CA ALA A 23 -0.19 21.37 3.96
C ALA A 23 -1.66 21.34 4.48
N SER A 24 -2.61 20.98 3.63
CA SER A 24 -4.04 20.97 3.97
C SER A 24 -4.54 19.68 4.63
N LEU A 25 -3.85 18.53 4.44
CA LEU A 25 -4.33 17.22 4.86
C LEU A 25 -4.53 17.07 6.39
N PRO A 26 -3.63 17.59 7.26
CA PRO A 26 -3.84 17.48 8.70
C PRO A 26 -5.13 18.16 9.19
N ALA A 27 -5.50 19.29 8.60
CA ALA A 27 -6.76 19.98 8.91
C ALA A 27 -8.00 19.20 8.48
N GLN A 28 -7.86 18.26 7.54
CA GLN A 28 -8.90 17.32 7.10
C GLN A 28 -8.95 16.04 7.95
N GLY A 29 -8.14 15.95 9.01
CA GLY A 29 -8.09 14.81 9.90
C GLY A 29 -7.17 13.67 9.44
N LEU A 30 -6.45 13.85 8.32
CA LEU A 30 -5.45 12.91 7.84
C LEU A 30 -4.13 13.18 8.58
N THR A 31 -3.77 12.28 9.47
CA THR A 31 -2.65 12.46 10.40
C THR A 31 -1.47 11.56 10.11
N LEU A 32 -1.65 10.55 9.25
CA LEU A 32 -0.60 9.67 8.79
C LEU A 32 -0.79 9.33 7.30
N VAL A 33 0.32 9.26 6.57
CA VAL A 33 0.39 8.85 5.17
C VAL A 33 1.60 7.93 4.98
N MET A 34 1.41 6.80 4.30
CA MET A 34 2.48 5.98 3.78
C MET A 34 2.64 6.27 2.28
N ASN A 35 3.82 6.77 1.88
CA ASN A 35 4.17 6.98 0.48
C ASN A 35 5.12 5.84 0.03
N PRO A 36 4.66 4.86 -0.74
CA PRO A 36 5.52 3.82 -1.28
C PRO A 36 6.32 4.35 -2.47
N GLY A 37 7.55 3.84 -2.62
CA GLY A 37 8.34 4.04 -3.83
C GLY A 37 8.02 2.97 -4.88
N CYS A 38 7.94 3.36 -6.15
CA CYS A 38 7.70 2.46 -7.28
C CYS A 38 8.98 2.16 -8.09
N SER A 39 10.05 2.88 -7.84
CA SER A 39 11.38 2.74 -8.44
C SER A 39 12.43 3.30 -7.48
N LEU A 40 13.71 3.18 -7.82
CA LEU A 40 14.76 3.82 -7.02
C LEU A 40 14.61 5.35 -6.96
N ALA A 41 14.21 5.99 -8.05
CA ALA A 41 13.98 7.42 -8.10
C ALA A 41 12.76 7.81 -7.22
N SER A 42 11.65 7.12 -7.36
CA SER A 42 10.45 7.31 -6.56
C SER A 42 10.72 7.05 -5.07
N SER A 43 11.46 5.99 -4.72
CA SER A 43 11.86 5.70 -3.33
C SER A 43 12.68 6.83 -2.69
N ARG A 44 13.56 7.47 -3.45
CA ARG A 44 14.30 8.65 -2.99
C ARG A 44 13.38 9.85 -2.77
N ASN A 45 12.44 10.09 -3.67
CA ASN A 45 11.45 11.17 -3.53
C ASN A 45 10.53 10.92 -2.33
N ALA A 46 10.04 9.70 -2.14
CA ALA A 46 9.24 9.29 -0.98
C ALA A 46 10.01 9.53 0.34
N SER A 47 11.30 9.18 0.38
CA SER A 47 12.17 9.47 1.54
C SER A 47 12.26 10.97 1.83
N LEU A 48 12.46 11.81 0.83
CA LEU A 48 12.51 13.27 0.99
C LEU A 48 11.19 13.85 1.49
N LEU A 49 10.04 13.34 1.01
CA LEU A 49 8.73 13.74 1.53
C LEU A 49 8.57 13.35 3.00
N ALA A 50 8.99 12.14 3.37
CA ALA A 50 8.96 11.69 4.75
C ALA A 50 9.87 12.52 5.68
N GLU A 51 11.02 12.98 5.21
CA GLU A 51 11.89 13.91 5.96
C GLU A 51 11.22 15.27 6.16
N LYS A 52 10.51 15.76 5.15
CA LYS A 52 9.93 17.11 5.14
C LYS A 52 8.64 17.22 5.97
N TYR A 53 7.83 16.17 6.04
CA TYR A 53 6.52 16.20 6.69
C TYR A 53 6.45 15.16 7.81
N ASP A 54 6.16 15.60 9.04
CA ASP A 54 6.18 14.73 10.24
C ASP A 54 5.20 13.55 10.15
N TYR A 55 4.07 13.74 9.49
CA TYR A 55 3.02 12.74 9.34
C TYR A 55 3.17 11.81 8.13
N ILE A 56 4.20 12.01 7.28
CA ILE A 56 4.49 11.15 6.12
C ILE A 56 5.57 10.14 6.50
N TYR A 57 5.32 8.89 6.20
CA TYR A 57 6.25 7.77 6.21
C TYR A 57 6.46 7.29 4.77
N ALA A 58 7.52 6.53 4.54
CA ALA A 58 7.87 6.04 3.21
C ALA A 58 8.11 4.53 3.19
N ALA A 59 8.02 3.97 2.01
CA ALA A 59 8.56 2.66 1.69
C ALA A 59 9.52 2.76 0.50
N ALA A 60 10.47 1.82 0.41
CA ALA A 60 11.44 1.76 -0.68
C ALA A 60 11.29 0.44 -1.42
N GLY A 61 11.13 0.51 -2.74
CA GLY A 61 10.94 -0.67 -3.57
C GLY A 61 10.81 -0.35 -5.05
N SER A 62 10.75 -1.42 -5.85
CA SER A 62 10.54 -1.40 -7.30
C SER A 62 9.26 -2.15 -7.63
N HIS A 63 8.32 -1.44 -8.20
CA HIS A 63 7.05 -1.95 -8.72
C HIS A 63 7.29 -2.95 -9.87
N PRO A 64 6.37 -3.90 -10.14
CA PRO A 64 6.51 -4.87 -11.22
C PRO A 64 6.81 -4.29 -12.61
N ASP A 65 6.36 -3.07 -12.91
CA ASP A 65 6.58 -2.39 -14.19
C ASP A 65 8.03 -1.91 -14.42
N VAL A 66 8.86 -1.94 -13.38
CA VAL A 66 10.32 -1.66 -13.44
C VAL A 66 11.13 -2.82 -12.84
N ALA A 67 10.58 -4.03 -12.84
CA ALA A 67 11.21 -5.19 -12.22
C ALA A 67 12.54 -5.59 -12.88
N ASP A 68 12.77 -5.23 -14.13
CA ASP A 68 14.01 -5.46 -14.87
C ASP A 68 15.17 -4.57 -14.37
N GLU A 69 14.89 -3.45 -13.72
CA GLU A 69 15.90 -2.58 -13.08
C GLU A 69 16.44 -3.18 -11.77
N VAL A 70 15.74 -4.15 -11.16
CA VAL A 70 16.13 -4.73 -9.86
C VAL A 70 17.38 -5.58 -10.00
N ASN A 71 18.44 -5.09 -9.39
CA ASN A 71 19.76 -5.73 -9.31
C ASN A 71 20.40 -5.44 -7.94
N GLU A 72 21.61 -5.97 -7.67
CA GLU A 72 22.25 -5.82 -6.36
C GLU A 72 22.62 -4.36 -6.04
N ASP A 73 22.92 -3.53 -7.03
CA ASP A 73 23.21 -2.11 -6.81
C ASP A 73 21.95 -1.37 -6.35
N VAL A 74 20.78 -1.63 -6.95
CA VAL A 74 19.49 -1.06 -6.55
C VAL A 74 19.11 -1.55 -5.14
N LEU A 75 19.27 -2.84 -4.83
CA LEU A 75 19.00 -3.36 -3.49
C LEU A 75 19.93 -2.74 -2.43
N THR A 76 21.19 -2.48 -2.78
CA THR A 76 22.13 -1.79 -1.90
C THR A 76 21.70 -0.35 -1.62
N GLU A 77 21.18 0.36 -2.63
CA GLU A 77 20.62 1.70 -2.43
C GLU A 77 19.36 1.68 -1.54
N TYR A 78 18.49 0.67 -1.66
CA TYR A 78 17.36 0.53 -0.72
C TYR A 78 17.82 0.28 0.72
N ARG A 79 18.83 -0.57 0.95
CA ARG A 79 19.45 -0.75 2.27
C ARG A 79 19.97 0.58 2.83
N ARG A 80 20.63 1.36 1.98
CA ARG A 80 21.17 2.69 2.35
C ARG A 80 20.05 3.66 2.72
N LEU A 81 18.99 3.75 1.93
CA LEU A 81 17.84 4.61 2.20
C LEU A 81 17.17 4.26 3.54
N VAL A 82 16.87 2.97 3.75
CA VAL A 82 16.26 2.48 5.01
C VAL A 82 17.14 2.80 6.22
N THR A 83 18.45 2.62 6.10
CA THR A 83 19.39 2.91 7.22
C THR A 83 19.49 4.40 7.50
N ALA A 84 19.43 5.24 6.46
CA ALA A 84 19.59 6.69 6.58
C ALA A 84 18.32 7.39 7.11
N ASN A 85 17.13 6.86 6.76
CA ASN A 85 15.85 7.49 7.12
C ASN A 85 14.95 6.53 7.92
N PRO A 86 14.81 6.72 9.25
CA PRO A 86 14.00 5.86 10.10
C PRO A 86 12.50 5.94 9.81
N LYS A 87 12.06 6.88 8.97
CA LYS A 87 10.67 6.98 8.52
C LYS A 87 10.37 6.10 7.29
N ILE A 88 11.37 5.40 6.74
CA ILE A 88 11.13 4.32 5.78
C ILE A 88 10.77 3.07 6.60
N ARG A 89 9.50 2.66 6.53
CA ARG A 89 8.90 1.64 7.40
C ARG A 89 8.49 0.36 6.71
N ALA A 90 8.70 0.26 5.39
CA ALA A 90 8.40 -0.93 4.61
C ALA A 90 9.33 -1.06 3.40
N ILE A 91 9.43 -2.26 2.86
CA ILE A 91 9.90 -2.50 1.50
C ILE A 91 8.66 -2.56 0.60
N GLY A 92 8.61 -1.67 -0.38
CA GLY A 92 7.46 -1.51 -1.26
C GLY A 92 7.48 -0.19 -2.05
N GLU A 93 6.77 -0.20 -3.13
CA GLU A 93 5.81 -1.18 -3.62
C GLU A 93 6.53 -2.26 -4.42
N ILE A 94 6.23 -3.54 -4.15
CA ILE A 94 6.86 -4.70 -4.79
C ILE A 94 5.78 -5.71 -5.18
N GLY A 95 6.06 -6.65 -6.05
CA GLY A 95 5.10 -7.72 -6.33
C GLY A 95 5.02 -8.15 -7.77
N LEU A 96 3.79 -8.41 -8.25
CA LEU A 96 3.51 -8.98 -9.57
C LEU A 96 2.31 -8.28 -10.23
N ASP A 97 2.46 -7.90 -11.49
CA ASP A 97 1.37 -7.43 -12.35
C ASP A 97 1.40 -8.19 -13.68
N TYR A 98 0.41 -9.08 -13.88
CA TYR A 98 0.27 -9.84 -15.12
C TYR A 98 -0.78 -9.28 -16.06
N HIS A 99 -1.37 -8.13 -15.70
CA HIS A 99 -2.30 -7.42 -16.56
C HIS A 99 -1.59 -6.75 -17.73
N TYR A 100 -0.38 -6.25 -17.51
CA TYR A 100 0.51 -5.70 -18.53
C TYR A 100 1.60 -6.72 -18.88
N GLU A 101 1.91 -6.86 -20.15
CA GLU A 101 2.88 -7.85 -20.66
C GLU A 101 4.25 -7.24 -20.94
N ASP A 102 4.49 -6.00 -20.51
CA ASP A 102 5.71 -5.25 -20.82
C ASP A 102 6.96 -5.87 -20.16
N ILE A 103 6.82 -6.37 -18.94
CA ILE A 103 7.90 -7.06 -18.20
C ILE A 103 7.57 -8.56 -18.06
N PRO A 104 8.44 -9.46 -18.55
CA PRO A 104 8.26 -10.91 -18.44
C PRO A 104 8.04 -11.39 -16.99
N ARG A 105 7.13 -12.34 -16.81
CA ARG A 105 6.75 -12.89 -15.48
C ARG A 105 7.95 -13.38 -14.67
N GLU A 106 8.91 -14.04 -15.32
CA GLU A 106 10.13 -14.55 -14.66
C GLU A 106 11.00 -13.42 -14.09
N ILE A 107 11.03 -12.27 -14.77
CA ILE A 107 11.74 -11.07 -14.29
C ILE A 107 11.01 -10.50 -13.07
N GLN A 108 9.69 -10.34 -13.16
CA GLN A 108 8.88 -9.87 -12.03
C GLN A 108 9.04 -10.80 -10.82
N LEU A 109 8.95 -12.12 -11.00
CA LEU A 109 9.13 -13.11 -9.93
C LEU A 109 10.52 -13.04 -9.29
N ARG A 110 11.58 -12.89 -10.10
CA ARG A 110 12.95 -12.70 -9.60
C ARG A 110 13.06 -11.43 -8.75
N ALA A 111 12.56 -10.31 -9.27
CA ALA A 111 12.59 -9.02 -8.58
C ALA A 111 11.77 -9.04 -7.28
N PHE A 112 10.59 -9.67 -7.28
CA PHE A 112 9.76 -9.81 -6.10
C PHE A 112 10.48 -10.62 -5.02
N ARG A 113 11.05 -11.80 -5.36
CA ARG A 113 11.81 -12.62 -4.40
C ARG A 113 13.03 -11.88 -3.83
N ALA A 114 13.76 -11.15 -4.67
CA ALA A 114 14.92 -10.38 -4.22
C ALA A 114 14.52 -9.30 -3.20
N GLN A 115 13.41 -8.62 -3.41
CA GLN A 115 12.91 -7.59 -2.51
C GLN A 115 12.24 -8.17 -1.24
N MET A 116 11.60 -9.35 -1.33
CA MET A 116 11.15 -10.11 -0.15
C MET A 116 12.34 -10.53 0.73
N ALA A 117 13.44 -10.99 0.12
CA ALA A 117 14.67 -11.31 0.85
C ALA A 117 15.27 -10.08 1.53
N LEU A 118 15.26 -8.92 0.85
CA LEU A 118 15.68 -7.65 1.44
C LEU A 118 14.79 -7.25 2.63
N ALA A 119 13.48 -7.39 2.51
CA ALA A 119 12.55 -7.10 3.61
C ALA A 119 12.81 -8.00 4.84
N LYS A 120 13.07 -9.29 4.60
CA LYS A 120 13.49 -10.24 5.64
C LYS A 120 14.80 -9.81 6.31
N GLU A 121 15.82 -9.45 5.52
CA GLU A 121 17.13 -8.97 6.01
C GLU A 121 16.97 -7.75 6.91
N LEU A 122 16.15 -6.78 6.49
CA LEU A 122 15.93 -5.52 7.20
C LEU A 122 14.86 -5.62 8.29
N ASN A 123 14.20 -6.76 8.43
CA ASN A 123 13.08 -6.98 9.35
C ASN A 123 11.97 -5.92 9.18
N LEU A 124 11.61 -5.63 7.94
CA LEU A 124 10.54 -4.69 7.59
C LEU A 124 9.34 -5.41 7.00
N PRO A 125 8.13 -4.87 7.18
CA PRO A 125 6.96 -5.34 6.44
C PRO A 125 7.08 -4.97 4.97
N VAL A 126 6.23 -5.58 4.13
CA VAL A 126 6.19 -5.29 2.70
C VAL A 126 4.84 -4.72 2.28
N ILE A 127 4.85 -3.92 1.20
CA ILE A 127 3.66 -3.47 0.50
C ILE A 127 3.65 -4.21 -0.84
N VAL A 128 2.67 -5.11 -1.01
CA VAL A 128 2.57 -5.98 -2.19
C VAL A 128 1.52 -5.48 -3.15
N HIS A 129 1.96 -5.16 -4.36
CA HIS A 129 1.12 -5.04 -5.54
C HIS A 129 0.85 -6.42 -6.12
N GLU A 130 -0.40 -6.76 -6.36
CA GLU A 130 -0.73 -8.03 -6.97
C GLU A 130 -1.96 -7.89 -7.90
N ARG A 131 -1.71 -8.06 -9.19
CA ARG A 131 -2.75 -7.96 -10.20
C ARG A 131 -2.67 -9.12 -11.19
N ASP A 132 -3.76 -9.90 -11.28
CA ASP A 132 -3.90 -11.07 -12.15
C ASP A 132 -2.79 -12.14 -11.95
N ALA A 133 -2.13 -12.17 -10.76
CA ALA A 133 -0.97 -12.98 -10.41
C ALA A 133 -1.13 -13.80 -9.10
N HIS A 134 -2.37 -14.02 -8.66
CA HIS A 134 -2.72 -14.57 -7.34
C HIS A 134 -1.98 -15.86 -6.96
N GLU A 135 -1.85 -16.82 -7.89
CA GLU A 135 -1.20 -18.10 -7.62
C GLU A 135 0.30 -17.93 -7.35
N ASP A 136 0.97 -17.14 -8.20
CA ASP A 136 2.41 -16.92 -8.05
C ASP A 136 2.71 -15.98 -6.87
N GLY A 137 1.86 -14.99 -6.60
CA GLY A 137 1.95 -14.17 -5.40
C GLY A 137 1.91 -14.99 -4.12
N MET A 138 0.97 -15.94 -4.02
CA MET A 138 0.87 -16.86 -2.88
C MET A 138 2.09 -17.78 -2.75
N LYS A 139 2.65 -18.29 -3.86
CA LYS A 139 3.88 -19.09 -3.84
C LYS A 139 5.06 -18.32 -3.26
N VAL A 140 5.24 -17.06 -3.69
CA VAL A 140 6.33 -16.22 -3.15
C VAL A 140 6.10 -15.93 -1.66
N VAL A 141 4.87 -15.67 -1.22
CA VAL A 141 4.56 -15.52 0.22
C VAL A 141 4.94 -16.77 1.01
N ASP A 142 4.64 -17.96 0.49
CA ASP A 142 4.97 -19.23 1.16
C ASP A 142 6.50 -19.51 1.21
N GLU A 143 7.30 -18.93 0.30
CA GLU A 143 8.76 -19.00 0.32
C GLU A 143 9.38 -18.12 1.45
N PHE A 144 8.64 -17.12 1.97
CA PHE A 144 9.11 -16.16 2.98
C PHE A 144 8.16 -16.08 4.19
N PRO A 145 7.95 -17.15 4.94
CA PRO A 145 6.95 -17.20 6.02
C PRO A 145 7.22 -16.24 7.18
N GLU A 146 8.43 -15.71 7.30
CA GLU A 146 8.80 -14.72 8.33
C GLU A 146 8.46 -13.28 7.93
N VAL A 147 8.20 -13.03 6.63
CA VAL A 147 7.84 -11.71 6.11
C VAL A 147 6.34 -11.56 6.10
N THR A 148 5.87 -10.44 6.61
CA THR A 148 4.45 -10.05 6.55
C THR A 148 4.33 -8.62 6.03
N GLY A 149 3.11 -8.20 5.71
CA GLY A 149 2.87 -6.87 5.19
C GLY A 149 1.42 -6.68 4.80
N VAL A 150 1.20 -5.97 3.74
CA VAL A 150 -0.12 -5.70 3.17
C VAL A 150 -0.16 -6.08 1.69
N PHE A 151 -1.23 -6.76 1.29
CA PHE A 151 -1.66 -6.78 -0.10
C PHE A 151 -2.49 -5.53 -0.33
N HIS A 152 -1.89 -4.52 -0.97
CA HIS A 152 -2.56 -3.27 -1.24
C HIS A 152 -3.56 -3.42 -2.39
N CYS A 153 -4.54 -2.53 -2.48
CA CYS A 153 -5.58 -2.51 -3.52
C CYS A 153 -6.12 -3.91 -3.86
N TYR A 154 -6.37 -4.70 -2.84
CA TYR A 154 -6.60 -6.15 -2.94
C TYR A 154 -7.71 -6.51 -3.94
N SER A 155 -7.38 -7.37 -4.90
CA SER A 155 -8.29 -7.80 -5.97
C SER A 155 -8.62 -9.31 -5.95
N GLY A 156 -8.03 -10.07 -5.02
CA GLY A 156 -8.20 -11.50 -4.86
C GLY A 156 -9.56 -11.93 -4.28
N SER A 157 -9.72 -13.23 -4.03
CA SER A 157 -10.94 -13.81 -3.46
C SER A 157 -10.98 -13.68 -1.93
N ALA A 158 -12.17 -13.89 -1.34
CA ALA A 158 -12.32 -13.93 0.11
C ALA A 158 -11.58 -15.12 0.74
N GLU A 159 -11.49 -16.25 0.04
CA GLU A 159 -10.74 -17.43 0.49
C GLU A 159 -9.25 -17.13 0.57
N MET A 160 -8.67 -16.54 -0.47
CA MET A 160 -7.27 -16.13 -0.48
C MET A 160 -6.99 -15.09 0.60
N ALA A 161 -7.86 -14.10 0.78
CA ALA A 161 -7.73 -13.09 1.84
C ALA A 161 -7.68 -13.73 3.24
N LYS A 162 -8.54 -14.75 3.51
CA LYS A 162 -8.52 -15.49 4.77
C LYS A 162 -7.21 -16.24 4.99
N GLU A 163 -6.66 -16.83 3.93
CA GLU A 163 -5.36 -17.52 4.00
C GLU A 163 -4.21 -16.54 4.26
N LEU A 164 -4.20 -15.37 3.62
CA LEU A 164 -3.25 -14.30 3.90
C LEU A 164 -3.35 -13.79 5.36
N VAL A 165 -4.56 -13.55 5.83
CA VAL A 165 -4.82 -13.12 7.21
C VAL A 165 -4.33 -14.14 8.25
N LYS A 166 -4.51 -15.45 8.02
CA LYS A 166 -3.96 -16.51 8.87
C LYS A 166 -2.43 -16.47 8.97
N ARG A 167 -1.76 -16.03 7.89
CA ARG A 167 -0.31 -15.83 7.83
C ARG A 167 0.15 -14.47 8.41
N GLY A 168 -0.79 -13.68 8.98
CA GLY A 168 -0.48 -12.40 9.61
C GLY A 168 -0.54 -11.19 8.69
N TRP A 169 -0.94 -11.36 7.43
CA TRP A 169 -1.01 -10.28 6.45
C TRP A 169 -2.20 -9.35 6.68
N TYR A 170 -2.06 -8.11 6.21
CA TYR A 170 -3.13 -7.13 6.12
C TYR A 170 -3.68 -7.06 4.70
N ILE A 171 -4.91 -6.58 4.58
CA ILE A 171 -5.61 -6.39 3.30
C ILE A 171 -5.98 -4.92 3.17
N GLY A 172 -5.50 -4.29 2.09
CA GLY A 172 -5.74 -2.90 1.75
C GLY A 172 -6.98 -2.72 0.87
N PHE A 173 -7.79 -1.72 1.19
CA PHE A 173 -8.98 -1.36 0.43
C PHE A 173 -8.90 0.08 -0.04
N THR A 174 -8.96 0.26 -1.38
CA THR A 174 -8.96 1.55 -2.06
C THR A 174 -10.38 2.04 -2.36
N GLY A 175 -10.48 3.13 -3.12
CA GLY A 175 -11.73 3.66 -3.67
C GLY A 175 -12.59 2.64 -4.41
N VAL A 176 -11.99 1.54 -4.89
CA VAL A 176 -12.70 0.41 -5.51
C VAL A 176 -13.83 -0.13 -4.63
N LEU A 177 -13.66 -0.12 -3.30
CA LEU A 177 -14.68 -0.57 -2.35
C LEU A 177 -16.01 0.18 -2.50
N THR A 178 -15.98 1.43 -2.98
CA THR A 178 -17.16 2.28 -3.16
C THR A 178 -17.87 2.08 -4.50
N PHE A 179 -17.26 1.35 -5.45
CA PHE A 179 -17.81 1.21 -6.79
C PHE A 179 -19.09 0.38 -6.81
N LYS A 180 -20.02 0.71 -7.71
CA LYS A 180 -21.31 0.01 -7.83
C LYS A 180 -21.18 -1.49 -8.13
N ASN A 181 -20.09 -1.88 -8.79
CA ASN A 181 -19.76 -3.27 -9.17
C ASN A 181 -18.73 -3.94 -8.26
N ALA A 182 -18.41 -3.37 -7.11
CA ALA A 182 -17.38 -3.84 -6.18
C ALA A 182 -17.77 -5.12 -5.39
N ARG A 183 -18.47 -6.07 -6.01
CA ARG A 183 -18.99 -7.27 -5.31
C ARG A 183 -17.90 -8.03 -4.58
N LYS A 184 -16.77 -8.29 -5.27
CA LYS A 184 -15.64 -9.06 -4.71
C LYS A 184 -15.01 -8.33 -3.52
N ALA A 185 -14.70 -7.03 -3.63
CA ALA A 185 -14.12 -6.25 -2.54
C ALA A 185 -15.05 -6.18 -1.31
N VAL A 186 -16.36 -6.03 -1.53
CA VAL A 186 -17.36 -6.06 -0.45
C VAL A 186 -17.43 -7.42 0.23
N GLU A 187 -17.35 -8.52 -0.55
CA GLU A 187 -17.31 -9.88 0.00
C GLU A 187 -16.06 -10.10 0.87
N VAL A 188 -14.90 -9.70 0.40
CA VAL A 188 -13.64 -9.75 1.16
C VAL A 188 -13.76 -8.92 2.44
N ALA A 189 -14.22 -7.67 2.33
CA ALA A 189 -14.41 -6.77 3.48
C ALA A 189 -15.36 -7.32 4.54
N LYS A 190 -16.32 -8.17 4.18
CA LYS A 190 -17.21 -8.89 5.12
C LYS A 190 -16.55 -10.11 5.76
N ALA A 191 -15.67 -10.78 5.02
CA ALA A 191 -15.19 -12.14 5.33
C ALA A 191 -13.99 -12.18 6.28
N ILE A 192 -13.16 -11.11 6.31
CA ILE A 192 -11.92 -11.06 7.10
C ILE A 192 -12.09 -10.27 8.41
N PRO A 193 -11.25 -10.52 9.43
CA PRO A 193 -11.25 -9.77 10.68
C PRO A 193 -10.95 -8.28 10.45
N LEU A 194 -11.61 -7.40 11.21
CA LEU A 194 -11.41 -5.96 11.10
C LEU A 194 -10.01 -5.50 11.47
N ASP A 195 -9.34 -6.20 12.39
CA ASP A 195 -7.97 -5.92 12.81
C ASP A 195 -6.90 -6.27 11.75
N ARG A 196 -7.33 -6.72 10.58
CA ARG A 196 -6.49 -7.02 9.41
C ARG A 196 -6.84 -6.18 8.18
N ILE A 197 -7.71 -5.20 8.34
CA ILE A 197 -8.10 -4.26 7.27
C ILE A 197 -7.35 -2.94 7.44
N VAL A 198 -6.79 -2.44 6.35
CA VAL A 198 -6.29 -1.07 6.23
C VAL A 198 -7.01 -0.35 5.09
N LEU A 199 -7.07 0.98 5.19
CA LEU A 199 -7.68 1.83 4.18
C LEU A 199 -6.63 2.71 3.51
N GLU A 200 -6.76 2.87 2.22
CA GLU A 200 -5.80 3.58 1.39
C GLU A 200 -6.47 4.25 0.20
N THR A 201 -5.85 5.28 -0.33
CA THR A 201 -6.37 5.94 -1.52
C THR A 201 -5.80 5.39 -2.80
N ASP A 202 -4.54 4.96 -2.79
CA ASP A 202 -3.76 4.65 -4.00
C ASP A 202 -3.75 5.85 -4.97
N CYS A 203 -3.77 7.05 -4.40
CA CYS A 203 -3.79 8.27 -5.20
C CYS A 203 -2.46 8.50 -5.95
N PRO A 204 -2.52 9.03 -7.17
CA PRO A 204 -3.61 9.76 -7.82
C PRO A 204 -4.70 8.88 -8.47
N TYR A 205 -4.60 7.56 -8.33
CA TYR A 205 -5.49 6.55 -8.93
C TYR A 205 -6.69 6.23 -8.06
N MET A 206 -7.51 5.28 -8.46
CA MET A 206 -8.60 4.62 -7.72
C MET A 206 -9.57 5.56 -7.00
N SER A 207 -9.89 6.73 -7.59
CA SER A 207 -10.78 7.72 -6.99
C SER A 207 -12.14 7.11 -6.61
N PRO A 208 -12.59 7.28 -5.33
CA PRO A 208 -13.85 6.70 -4.87
C PRO A 208 -15.08 7.39 -5.50
N GLU A 209 -16.24 6.74 -5.44
CA GLU A 209 -17.50 7.40 -5.75
C GLU A 209 -17.80 8.54 -4.74
N PRO A 210 -18.33 9.69 -5.15
CA PRO A 210 -18.76 10.07 -6.51
C PRO A 210 -17.65 10.72 -7.36
N PHE A 211 -16.40 10.61 -6.98
CA PHE A 211 -15.27 11.30 -7.63
C PHE A 211 -14.61 10.49 -8.74
N ARG A 212 -15.16 9.33 -9.09
CA ARG A 212 -14.60 8.45 -10.11
C ARG A 212 -14.32 9.19 -11.42
N GLY A 213 -13.13 8.91 -12.02
CA GLY A 213 -12.65 9.59 -13.24
C GLY A 213 -11.98 10.95 -13.00
N LYS A 214 -11.84 11.40 -11.74
CA LYS A 214 -11.05 12.56 -11.35
C LYS A 214 -9.77 12.11 -10.66
N ARG A 215 -8.74 12.96 -10.61
CA ARG A 215 -7.54 12.71 -9.80
C ARG A 215 -7.95 12.45 -8.35
N ASN A 216 -7.45 11.37 -7.79
CA ASN A 216 -7.60 11.05 -6.38
C ASN A 216 -6.61 11.84 -5.53
N ASP A 217 -6.87 11.96 -4.22
CA ASP A 217 -5.98 12.51 -3.21
C ASP A 217 -6.33 11.93 -1.83
N PRO A 218 -5.42 12.01 -0.83
CA PRO A 218 -5.64 11.42 0.48
C PRO A 218 -6.86 11.99 1.23
N GLY A 219 -7.27 13.22 0.91
CA GLY A 219 -8.47 13.84 1.50
C GLY A 219 -9.76 13.08 1.22
N LYS A 220 -9.77 12.13 0.27
CA LYS A 220 -10.94 11.30 -0.06
C LYS A 220 -11.00 9.97 0.71
N LEU A 221 -10.01 9.67 1.57
CA LEU A 221 -9.94 8.42 2.35
C LEU A 221 -11.21 8.17 3.19
N TYR A 222 -11.86 9.22 3.67
CA TYR A 222 -13.09 9.10 4.43
C TYR A 222 -14.20 8.33 3.71
N ARG A 223 -14.23 8.35 2.36
CA ARG A 223 -15.24 7.63 1.57
C ARG A 223 -15.12 6.12 1.72
N MET A 224 -13.88 5.60 1.80
CA MET A 224 -13.65 4.19 2.06
C MET A 224 -14.06 3.80 3.48
N ALA A 225 -13.79 4.69 4.45
CA ALA A 225 -14.20 4.47 5.84
C ALA A 225 -15.73 4.46 5.98
N GLU A 226 -16.46 5.40 5.35
CA GLU A 226 -17.91 5.39 5.31
C GLU A 226 -18.47 4.09 4.71
N LYS A 227 -17.86 3.64 3.60
CA LYS A 227 -18.31 2.41 2.94
C LYS A 227 -18.02 1.17 3.78
N LEU A 228 -16.86 1.10 4.43
CA LEU A 228 -16.52 -0.02 5.33
C LEU A 228 -17.44 -0.02 6.56
N ALA A 229 -17.79 1.14 7.12
CA ALA A 229 -18.74 1.28 8.21
C ALA A 229 -20.12 0.73 7.84
N GLU A 230 -20.64 1.09 6.65
CA GLU A 230 -21.87 0.53 6.09
C GLU A 230 -21.81 -1.00 5.98
N ILE A 231 -20.73 -1.55 5.43
CA ILE A 231 -20.52 -3.00 5.22
C ILE A 231 -20.49 -3.77 6.54
N ARG A 232 -19.90 -3.17 7.58
CA ARG A 232 -19.65 -3.84 8.87
C ARG A 232 -20.69 -3.52 9.94
N GLY A 233 -21.61 -2.58 9.68
CA GLY A 233 -22.61 -2.15 10.64
C GLY A 233 -22.02 -1.41 11.86
N LEU A 234 -20.94 -0.64 11.63
CA LEU A 234 -20.23 0.14 12.63
C LEU A 234 -20.34 1.64 12.32
N THR A 235 -19.95 2.49 13.27
CA THR A 235 -19.81 3.91 13.04
C THR A 235 -18.52 4.21 12.25
N VAL A 236 -18.48 5.35 11.58
CA VAL A 236 -17.27 5.79 10.85
C VAL A 236 -16.11 6.03 11.82
N GLU A 237 -16.39 6.54 13.02
CA GLU A 237 -15.42 6.77 14.08
C GLU A 237 -14.76 5.48 14.57
N GLU A 238 -15.54 4.40 14.72
CA GLU A 238 -15.02 3.07 15.05
C GLU A 238 -14.11 2.54 13.95
N ILE A 239 -14.52 2.67 12.67
CA ILE A 239 -13.68 2.28 11.54
C ILE A 239 -12.38 3.08 11.50
N HIS A 240 -12.44 4.41 11.69
CA HIS A 240 -11.23 5.23 11.76
C HIS A 240 -10.28 4.75 12.87
N ALA A 241 -10.80 4.53 14.08
CA ALA A 241 -9.97 4.07 15.19
C ALA A 241 -9.29 2.73 14.90
N ILE A 242 -10.05 1.75 14.38
CA ILE A 242 -9.54 0.42 14.07
C ILE A 242 -8.50 0.46 12.94
N THR A 243 -8.79 1.15 11.83
CA THR A 243 -7.91 1.12 10.65
C THR A 243 -6.65 1.95 10.85
N VAL A 244 -6.68 3.02 11.63
CA VAL A 244 -5.49 3.77 12.04
C VAL A 244 -4.56 2.88 12.88
N GLU A 245 -5.09 2.21 13.90
CA GLU A 245 -4.32 1.30 14.75
C GLU A 245 -3.77 0.09 13.96
N ASN A 246 -4.51 -0.40 12.96
CA ASN A 246 -4.05 -1.43 12.05
C ASN A 246 -2.85 -0.96 11.22
N GLY A 247 -2.94 0.22 10.60
CA GLY A 247 -1.85 0.82 9.84
C GLY A 247 -0.61 1.08 10.69
N LYS A 248 -0.80 1.59 11.93
CA LYS A 248 0.29 1.78 12.89
C LYS A 248 0.98 0.47 13.25
N ARG A 249 0.22 -0.59 13.54
CA ARG A 249 0.77 -1.93 13.80
C ARG A 249 1.49 -2.51 12.58
N LEU A 250 0.90 -2.38 11.38
CA LEU A 250 1.49 -2.85 10.13
C LEU A 250 2.87 -2.24 9.92
N TYR A 251 3.00 -0.92 10.05
CA TYR A 251 4.24 -0.19 9.76
C TYR A 251 5.09 0.09 11.01
N ARG A 252 4.67 -0.43 12.18
CA ARG A 252 5.38 -0.24 13.47
C ARG A 252 5.62 1.24 13.76
N ILE A 253 4.56 2.04 13.63
CA ILE A 253 4.51 3.48 13.93
C ILE A 253 3.82 3.66 15.30
N ASP A 254 4.41 4.48 16.17
CA ASP A 254 3.88 4.78 17.51
C ASP A 254 2.70 5.75 17.49
#